data_20f79a7b7807675eaea9b3bfae74feb9
#
_entry.id   20f79a7b7807675eaea9b3bfae74feb9
#
_cell.length_a   1.000
_cell.length_b   1.000
_cell.length_c   1.000
_cell.angle_alpha   90.00
_cell.angle_beta   90.00
_cell.angle_gamma   90.00
#
_symmetry.space_group_name_H-M   'P 1'
#
loop_
_entity.id
_entity.type
_entity.pdbx_description
1 polymer ?
#
loop_
_entity_poly.entity_id
_entity_poly.type
_entity_poly.pdbx_seq_one_letter_code
_entity_poly.pdbx_strand_id
1 'polypeptide(L)'
;VGGFELIRGRLAILGQRIDFESGMVTLIGDLDPYIDLVARTEGEGITVFVTVSGRASSPQISFSSQPMLPEDEVLARLLFNRSVGELSPLQLAQLAAAAAELAGGGSNSLLDSLRRATGLDDLDIVTDAQGNAGVRAGRYLSDNLYLGVEAGAGGQSRVTIDLDITDSLRARGATGTDGDSSVGIFYEQDY
;
A
#
# COMPACT_ATOMS: atom_id res chain seq x y z
N VAL A 1 -0.99 -16.60 -34.06
CA VAL A 1 -1.20 -16.99 -32.67
C VAL A 1 -0.01 -17.83 -32.25
N GLY A 2 0.70 -17.40 -31.23
CA GLY A 2 1.84 -18.12 -30.65
C GLY A 2 1.78 -18.05 -29.12
N GLY A 3 2.16 -19.15 -28.47
CA GLY A 3 2.30 -19.22 -27.02
C GLY A 3 3.75 -19.50 -26.65
N PHE A 4 4.21 -18.85 -25.58
CA PHE A 4 5.54 -19.05 -25.01
C PHE A 4 5.35 -19.44 -23.55
N GLU A 5 5.94 -20.55 -23.16
CA GLU A 5 5.98 -20.97 -21.76
C GLU A 5 7.18 -20.31 -21.07
N LEU A 6 6.96 -19.81 -19.86
CA LEU A 6 8.00 -19.24 -19.05
C LEU A 6 8.92 -20.33 -18.50
N ILE A 7 10.19 -20.32 -18.88
CA ILE A 7 11.18 -21.25 -18.34
C ILE A 7 11.73 -20.77 -17.01
N ARG A 8 11.95 -19.46 -16.89
CA ARG A 8 12.41 -18.79 -15.67
C ARG A 8 11.98 -17.34 -15.70
N GLY A 9 11.58 -16.81 -14.56
CA GLY A 9 11.27 -15.42 -14.38
C GLY A 9 11.37 -15.02 -12.91
N ARG A 10 11.55 -13.73 -12.67
CA ARG A 10 11.61 -13.17 -11.33
C ARG A 10 10.77 -11.91 -11.28
N LEU A 11 9.95 -11.83 -10.24
CA LEU A 11 9.18 -10.63 -9.92
C LEU A 11 9.89 -9.92 -8.76
N ALA A 12 10.20 -8.65 -8.95
CA ALA A 12 10.61 -7.76 -7.87
C ALA A 12 9.42 -6.88 -7.53
N ILE A 13 8.89 -7.04 -6.32
CA ILE A 13 7.75 -6.27 -5.85
C ILE A 13 8.03 -5.80 -4.43
N LEU A 14 7.96 -4.50 -4.20
CA LEU A 14 8.12 -3.87 -2.89
C LEU A 14 9.39 -4.30 -2.13
N GLY A 15 10.48 -4.49 -2.85
CA GLY A 15 11.77 -4.95 -2.29
C GLY A 15 11.88 -6.46 -2.08
N GLN A 16 10.81 -7.21 -2.28
CA GLN A 16 10.82 -8.67 -2.26
C GLN A 16 11.12 -9.24 -3.64
N ARG A 17 11.88 -10.33 -3.66
CA ARG A 17 12.17 -11.08 -4.89
C ARG A 17 11.46 -12.42 -4.84
N ILE A 18 10.59 -12.64 -5.81
CA ILE A 18 9.76 -13.84 -5.89
C ILE A 18 10.03 -14.49 -7.25
N ASP A 19 10.34 -15.78 -7.27
CA ASP A 19 10.57 -16.52 -8.50
C ASP A 19 9.23 -17.04 -9.03
N PHE A 20 9.00 -16.92 -10.36
CA PHE A 20 7.83 -17.50 -10.99
C PHE A 20 7.95 -19.03 -11.05
N GLU A 21 6.91 -19.72 -10.62
CA GLU A 21 6.79 -21.17 -10.67
C GLU A 21 6.31 -21.64 -12.05
N SER A 22 5.40 -20.88 -12.64
CA SER A 22 4.86 -21.15 -13.97
C SER A 22 4.43 -19.87 -14.67
N GLY A 23 4.31 -19.93 -15.98
CA GLY A 23 3.80 -18.79 -16.72
C GLY A 23 3.62 -19.08 -18.20
N MET A 24 2.67 -18.38 -18.79
CA MET A 24 2.37 -18.41 -20.22
C MET A 24 2.24 -17.00 -20.78
N VAL A 25 2.83 -16.79 -21.93
CA VAL A 25 2.72 -15.57 -22.73
C VAL A 25 2.09 -15.91 -24.05
N THR A 26 0.94 -15.34 -24.36
CA THR A 26 0.18 -15.64 -25.58
C THR A 26 0.07 -14.41 -26.46
N LEU A 27 0.50 -14.52 -27.72
CA LEU A 27 0.33 -13.50 -28.77
C LEU A 27 -0.96 -13.80 -29.56
N ILE A 28 -1.91 -12.86 -29.54
CA ILE A 28 -3.24 -13.00 -30.16
C ILE A 28 -3.36 -12.09 -31.39
N GLY A 29 -2.25 -11.86 -32.10
CA GLY A 29 -2.25 -11.11 -33.36
C GLY A 29 -1.91 -9.62 -33.26
N ASP A 30 -1.66 -9.10 -32.07
CA ASP A 30 -1.05 -7.80 -31.80
C ASP A 30 0.27 -7.94 -31.04
N LEU A 31 1.01 -6.83 -30.89
CA LEU A 31 2.31 -6.80 -30.18
C LEU A 31 2.14 -6.67 -28.64
N ASP A 32 0.89 -6.67 -28.14
CA ASP A 32 0.59 -6.62 -26.72
C ASP A 32 0.13 -8.02 -26.26
N PRO A 33 1.04 -8.86 -25.77
CA PRO A 33 0.73 -10.23 -25.40
C PRO A 33 -0.16 -10.32 -24.18
N TYR A 34 -0.93 -11.38 -24.11
CA TYR A 34 -1.60 -11.79 -22.88
C TYR A 34 -0.63 -12.59 -22.03
N ILE A 35 -0.51 -12.23 -20.76
CA ILE A 35 0.36 -12.89 -19.78
C ILE A 35 -0.48 -13.56 -18.70
N ASP A 36 -0.01 -14.71 -18.25
CA ASP A 36 -0.56 -15.45 -17.12
C ASP A 36 0.62 -16.10 -16.38
N LEU A 37 1.03 -15.48 -15.29
CA LEU A 37 2.23 -15.84 -14.54
C LEU A 37 1.86 -16.09 -13.08
N VAL A 38 2.38 -17.18 -12.51
CA VAL A 38 2.18 -17.50 -11.10
C VAL A 38 3.52 -17.61 -10.40
N ALA A 39 3.73 -16.81 -9.39
CA ALA A 39 4.86 -16.88 -8.49
C ALA A 39 4.41 -17.42 -7.13
N ARG A 40 5.29 -18.17 -6.47
CA ARG A 40 5.06 -18.77 -5.16
C ARG A 40 6.16 -18.35 -4.21
N THR A 41 5.78 -18.01 -2.99
CA THR A 41 6.74 -17.80 -1.90
C THR A 41 6.18 -18.37 -0.61
N GLU A 42 7.06 -18.70 0.32
CA GLU A 42 6.69 -19.22 1.64
C GLU A 42 7.01 -18.16 2.69
N GLY A 43 6.07 -17.92 3.58
CA GLY A 43 6.19 -17.04 4.73
C GLY A 43 5.72 -17.76 6.00
N GLU A 44 5.75 -17.10 7.14
CA GLU A 44 5.40 -17.69 8.44
C GLU A 44 4.04 -18.42 8.44
N GLY A 45 4.09 -19.73 8.21
CA GLY A 45 2.93 -20.62 8.25
C GLY A 45 1.95 -20.48 7.09
N ILE A 46 2.29 -19.72 6.05
CA ILE A 46 1.48 -19.60 4.83
C ILE A 46 2.33 -19.75 3.58
N THR A 47 1.70 -20.26 2.53
CA THR A 47 2.23 -20.17 1.16
C THR A 47 1.48 -19.06 0.45
N VAL A 48 2.19 -18.10 -0.10
CA VAL A 48 1.64 -16.98 -0.87
C VAL A 48 1.80 -17.25 -2.36
N PHE A 49 0.75 -17.04 -3.12
CA PHE A 49 0.73 -17.06 -4.57
C PHE A 49 0.48 -15.65 -5.09
N VAL A 50 1.35 -15.21 -6.00
CA VAL A 50 1.21 -13.95 -6.72
C VAL A 50 0.89 -14.28 -8.17
N THR A 51 -0.31 -13.93 -8.60
CA THR A 51 -0.74 -14.12 -9.99
C THR A 51 -0.68 -12.80 -10.73
N VAL A 52 0.02 -12.77 -11.86
CA VAL A 52 0.09 -11.63 -12.77
C VAL A 52 -0.58 -12.04 -14.07
N SER A 53 -1.73 -11.47 -14.38
CA SER A 53 -2.53 -11.84 -15.55
C SER A 53 -3.02 -10.62 -16.33
N GLY A 54 -3.47 -10.85 -17.56
CA GLY A 54 -4.00 -9.79 -18.41
C GLY A 54 -3.06 -9.41 -19.55
N ARG A 55 -3.28 -8.23 -20.14
CA ARG A 55 -2.41 -7.70 -21.19
C ARG A 55 -1.10 -7.18 -20.61
N ALA A 56 0.02 -7.38 -21.29
CA ALA A 56 1.33 -6.93 -20.83
C ALA A 56 1.41 -5.41 -20.63
N SER A 57 0.63 -4.64 -21.41
CA SER A 57 0.50 -3.18 -21.26
C SER A 57 -0.32 -2.75 -20.02
N SER A 58 -1.15 -3.66 -19.48
CA SER A 58 -2.02 -3.38 -18.32
C SER A 58 -2.21 -4.66 -17.50
N PRO A 59 -1.17 -5.14 -16.82
CA PRO A 59 -1.22 -6.37 -16.04
C PRO A 59 -2.07 -6.17 -14.78
N GLN A 60 -2.79 -7.21 -14.41
CA GLN A 60 -3.50 -7.30 -13.14
C GLN A 60 -2.71 -8.21 -12.21
N ILE A 61 -2.48 -7.76 -11.00
CA ILE A 61 -1.77 -8.52 -9.98
C ILE A 61 -2.78 -8.85 -8.88
N SER A 62 -2.82 -10.13 -8.50
CA SER A 62 -3.65 -10.62 -7.40
C SER A 62 -2.84 -11.48 -6.46
N PHE A 63 -3.22 -11.47 -5.19
CA PHE A 63 -2.56 -12.20 -4.13
C PHE A 63 -3.53 -13.19 -3.51
N SER A 64 -3.05 -14.40 -3.28
CA SER A 64 -3.79 -15.43 -2.58
C SER A 64 -2.85 -16.25 -1.70
N SER A 65 -3.40 -17.02 -0.77
CA SER A 65 -2.59 -17.80 0.15
C SER A 65 -3.20 -19.16 0.48
N GLN A 66 -2.37 -20.03 1.00
CA GLN A 66 -2.78 -21.28 1.61
C GLN A 66 -2.18 -21.40 3.03
N PRO A 67 -3.01 -21.44 4.12
CA PRO A 67 -4.48 -21.35 4.10
C PRO A 67 -4.98 -20.01 3.55
N MET A 68 -6.24 -19.98 3.09
CA MET A 68 -6.83 -18.79 2.49
C MET A 68 -6.99 -17.68 3.52
N LEU A 69 -6.36 -16.53 3.25
CA LEU A 69 -6.43 -15.31 4.05
C LEU A 69 -6.93 -14.15 3.18
N PRO A 70 -7.47 -13.09 3.79
CA PRO A 70 -7.74 -11.82 3.11
C PRO A 70 -6.48 -11.26 2.45
N GLU A 71 -6.63 -10.55 1.35
CA GLU A 71 -5.51 -10.05 0.54
C GLU A 71 -4.59 -9.09 1.30
N ASP A 72 -5.17 -8.24 2.14
CA ASP A 72 -4.45 -7.35 3.05
C ASP A 72 -3.54 -8.11 4.04
N GLU A 73 -4.04 -9.22 4.60
CA GLU A 73 -3.27 -10.09 5.49
C GLU A 73 -2.14 -10.81 4.73
N VAL A 74 -2.41 -11.24 3.48
CA VAL A 74 -1.40 -11.85 2.62
C VAL A 74 -0.28 -10.87 2.31
N LEU A 75 -0.62 -9.64 1.94
CA LEU A 75 0.35 -8.57 1.67
C LEU A 75 1.14 -8.17 2.91
N ALA A 76 0.51 -8.08 4.08
CA ALA A 76 1.18 -7.76 5.34
C ALA A 76 2.24 -8.82 5.69
N ARG A 77 1.88 -10.09 5.55
CA ARG A 77 2.83 -11.20 5.78
C ARG A 77 3.93 -11.25 4.73
N LEU A 78 3.59 -11.00 3.46
CA LEU A 78 4.57 -10.97 2.38
C LEU A 78 5.62 -9.87 2.58
N LEU A 79 5.19 -8.67 2.98
CA LEU A 79 6.06 -7.49 3.08
C LEU A 79 6.78 -7.36 4.42
N PHE A 80 6.10 -7.69 5.51
CA PHE A 80 6.59 -7.42 6.87
C PHE A 80 6.77 -8.67 7.71
N ASN A 81 6.35 -9.83 7.19
CA ASN A 81 6.34 -11.11 7.90
C ASN A 81 5.56 -11.05 9.22
N ARG A 82 4.45 -10.29 9.21
CA ARG A 82 3.57 -10.04 10.36
C ARG A 82 2.12 -9.99 9.93
N SER A 83 1.21 -10.24 10.86
CA SER A 83 -0.22 -9.99 10.65
C SER A 83 -0.52 -8.49 10.59
N VAL A 84 -1.61 -8.11 9.91
CA VAL A 84 -2.06 -6.70 9.81
C VAL A 84 -2.22 -6.06 11.19
N GLY A 85 -2.76 -6.82 12.17
CA GLY A 85 -2.98 -6.33 13.53
C GLY A 85 -1.70 -6.05 14.33
N GLU A 86 -0.54 -6.55 13.88
CA GLU A 86 0.76 -6.37 14.53
C GLU A 86 1.63 -5.30 13.86
N LEU A 87 1.13 -4.70 12.77
CA LEU A 87 1.86 -3.66 12.05
C LEU A 87 1.84 -2.33 12.81
N SER A 88 2.96 -1.64 12.79
CA SER A 88 3.02 -0.25 13.26
C SER A 88 2.26 0.68 12.31
N PRO A 89 1.84 1.88 12.75
CA PRO A 89 1.17 2.84 11.87
C PRO A 89 1.96 3.17 10.59
N LEU A 90 3.28 3.22 10.66
CA LEU A 90 4.15 3.44 9.51
C LEU A 90 4.10 2.25 8.53
N GLN A 91 4.16 1.02 9.04
CA GLN A 91 4.05 -0.19 8.23
C GLN A 91 2.67 -0.30 7.56
N LEU A 92 1.62 0.12 8.26
CA LEU A 92 0.27 0.19 7.68
C LEU A 92 0.18 1.19 6.53
N ALA A 93 0.77 2.37 6.68
CA ALA A 93 0.85 3.35 5.60
C ALA A 93 1.65 2.81 4.41
N GLN A 94 2.76 2.10 4.66
CA GLN A 94 3.55 1.44 3.62
C GLN A 94 2.76 0.32 2.93
N LEU A 95 2.01 -0.48 3.69
CA LEU A 95 1.15 -1.54 3.14
C LEU A 95 0.06 -0.94 2.23
N ALA A 96 -0.57 0.14 2.66
CA ALA A 96 -1.60 0.82 1.87
C ALA A 96 -1.01 1.47 0.60
N ALA A 97 0.19 2.06 0.69
CA ALA A 97 0.90 2.59 -0.49
C ALA A 97 1.22 1.47 -1.49
N ALA A 98 1.72 0.35 -1.00
CA ALA A 98 2.00 -0.83 -1.79
C ALA A 98 0.76 -1.38 -2.50
N ALA A 99 -0.34 -1.49 -1.77
CA ALA A 99 -1.62 -1.92 -2.31
C ALA A 99 -2.15 -0.97 -3.39
N ALA A 100 -2.00 0.34 -3.19
CA ALA A 100 -2.38 1.35 -4.17
C ALA A 100 -1.55 1.26 -5.46
N GLU A 101 -0.25 1.03 -5.34
CA GLU A 101 0.65 0.84 -6.48
C GLU A 101 0.28 -0.41 -7.29
N LEU A 102 -0.05 -1.50 -6.61
CA LEU A 102 -0.41 -2.77 -7.25
C LEU A 102 -1.79 -2.75 -7.89
N ALA A 103 -2.74 -2.02 -7.33
CA ALA A 103 -4.13 -2.01 -7.77
C ALA A 103 -4.36 -1.19 -9.06
N GLY A 104 -3.38 -0.45 -9.56
CA GLY A 104 -3.50 0.30 -10.82
C GLY A 104 -4.73 1.23 -10.90
N GLY A 105 -5.33 1.60 -9.76
CA GLY A 105 -6.52 2.46 -9.67
C GLY A 105 -7.77 1.82 -9.07
N GLY A 106 -7.73 0.55 -8.64
CA GLY A 106 -8.85 -0.15 -7.97
C GLY A 106 -8.73 -0.25 -6.44
N SER A 107 -7.96 0.64 -5.82
CA SER A 107 -7.52 0.54 -4.42
C SER A 107 -8.57 0.77 -3.33
N ASN A 108 -9.78 1.28 -3.67
CA ASN A 108 -10.76 1.71 -2.66
C ASN A 108 -11.23 0.57 -1.75
N SER A 109 -11.42 -0.63 -2.28
CA SER A 109 -11.88 -1.77 -1.47
C SER A 109 -10.80 -2.28 -0.50
N LEU A 110 -9.53 -2.23 -0.90
CA LEU A 110 -8.41 -2.64 -0.08
C LEU A 110 -8.14 -1.61 1.03
N LEU A 111 -8.14 -0.32 0.68
CA LEU A 111 -8.01 0.77 1.65
C LEU A 111 -9.13 0.74 2.71
N ASP A 112 -10.36 0.49 2.29
CA ASP A 112 -11.49 0.34 3.21
C ASP A 112 -11.37 -0.90 4.10
N SER A 113 -10.82 -1.99 3.58
CA SER A 113 -10.55 -3.19 4.37
C SER A 113 -9.44 -2.95 5.38
N LEU A 114 -8.36 -2.30 4.99
CA LEU A 114 -7.27 -1.89 5.87
C LEU A 114 -7.76 -0.92 6.96
N ARG A 115 -8.54 0.10 6.60
CA ARG A 115 -9.13 1.05 7.56
C ARG A 115 -9.94 0.31 8.63
N ARG A 116 -10.80 -0.62 8.23
CA ARG A 116 -11.60 -1.43 9.16
C ARG A 116 -10.77 -2.38 10.02
N ALA A 117 -9.77 -3.03 9.45
CA ALA A 117 -8.93 -3.99 10.17
C ALA A 117 -8.02 -3.33 11.21
N THR A 118 -7.60 -2.09 10.96
CA THR A 118 -6.62 -1.36 11.77
C THR A 118 -7.22 -0.36 12.74
N GLY A 119 -8.54 -0.09 12.61
CA GLY A 119 -9.21 0.94 13.41
C GLY A 119 -8.68 2.35 13.16
N LEU A 120 -8.18 2.60 11.95
CA LEU A 120 -7.82 3.94 11.50
C LEU A 120 -9.09 4.74 11.18
N ASP A 121 -9.10 6.02 11.56
CA ASP A 121 -10.20 6.93 11.26
C ASP A 121 -10.04 7.50 9.85
N ASP A 122 -8.78 7.62 9.40
CA ASP A 122 -8.42 8.19 8.09
C ASP A 122 -7.37 7.33 7.39
N LEU A 123 -7.59 7.04 6.11
CA LEU A 123 -6.66 6.34 5.23
C LEU A 123 -6.92 6.76 3.80
N ASP A 124 -6.06 7.64 3.27
CA ASP A 124 -6.20 8.24 1.96
C ASP A 124 -4.93 8.14 1.12
N ILE A 125 -5.12 8.11 -0.19
CA ILE A 125 -4.04 8.30 -1.15
C ILE A 125 -3.87 9.80 -1.36
N VAL A 126 -2.67 10.31 -1.09
CA VAL A 126 -2.31 11.71 -1.29
C VAL A 126 -1.29 11.82 -2.43
N THR A 127 -1.26 12.98 -3.08
CA THR A 127 -0.27 13.25 -4.13
C THR A 127 0.57 14.44 -3.67
N ASP A 128 1.89 14.30 -3.73
CA ASP A 128 2.80 15.39 -3.40
C ASP A 128 2.84 16.47 -4.50
N ALA A 129 3.53 17.57 -4.22
CA ALA A 129 3.65 18.68 -5.16
C ALA A 129 4.41 18.32 -6.45
N GLN A 130 5.12 17.21 -6.47
CA GLN A 130 5.85 16.65 -7.60
C GLN A 130 5.02 15.64 -8.40
N GLY A 131 3.80 15.31 -7.95
CA GLY A 131 2.90 14.37 -8.61
C GLY A 131 3.11 12.91 -8.20
N ASN A 132 3.94 12.62 -7.18
CA ASN A 132 4.14 11.27 -6.69
C ASN A 132 3.01 10.88 -5.73
N ALA A 133 2.55 9.64 -5.86
CA ALA A 133 1.56 9.10 -4.95
C ALA A 133 2.16 8.82 -3.57
N GLY A 134 1.38 9.06 -2.53
CA GLY A 134 1.67 8.71 -1.15
C GLY A 134 0.41 8.24 -0.46
N VAL A 135 0.55 7.81 0.77
CA VAL A 135 -0.56 7.39 1.62
C VAL A 135 -0.51 8.17 2.93
N ARG A 136 -1.66 8.66 3.33
CA ARG A 136 -1.89 9.23 4.65
C ARG A 136 -2.78 8.29 5.45
N ALA A 137 -2.33 7.98 6.65
CA ALA A 137 -3.10 7.22 7.63
C ALA A 137 -3.20 8.02 8.92
N GLY A 138 -4.34 8.01 9.56
CA GLY A 138 -4.52 8.78 10.79
C GLY A 138 -5.58 8.22 11.72
N ARG A 139 -5.46 8.62 12.99
CA ARG A 139 -6.37 8.20 14.04
C ARG A 139 -6.54 9.31 15.08
N TYR A 140 -7.77 9.48 15.55
CA TYR A 140 -8.06 10.26 16.72
C TYR A 140 -7.69 9.48 17.99
N LEU A 141 -6.76 10.03 18.77
CA LEU A 141 -6.38 9.48 20.09
C LEU A 141 -7.33 9.95 21.20
N SER A 142 -7.94 11.10 20.98
CA SER A 142 -9.02 11.67 21.78
C SER A 142 -9.86 12.60 20.89
N ASP A 143 -10.96 13.13 21.39
CA ASP A 143 -11.87 14.00 20.62
C ASP A 143 -11.18 15.22 20.01
N ASN A 144 -10.05 15.63 20.57
CA ASN A 144 -9.31 16.81 20.15
C ASN A 144 -7.84 16.55 19.74
N LEU A 145 -7.40 15.29 19.72
CA LEU A 145 -6.01 14.93 19.39
C LEU A 145 -5.99 13.93 18.23
N TYR A 146 -5.46 14.34 17.10
CA TYR A 146 -5.28 13.52 15.90
C TYR A 146 -3.80 13.21 15.68
N LEU A 147 -3.50 11.95 15.37
CA LEU A 147 -2.19 11.49 14.94
C LEU A 147 -2.26 11.03 13.50
N GLY A 148 -1.49 11.67 12.63
CA GLY A 148 -1.37 11.32 11.22
C GLY A 148 0.03 10.84 10.87
N VAL A 149 0.10 9.91 9.92
CA VAL A 149 1.35 9.46 9.29
C VAL A 149 1.15 9.52 7.78
N GLU A 150 2.09 10.14 7.10
CA GLU A 150 2.13 10.22 5.65
C GLU A 150 3.38 9.54 5.13
N ALA A 151 3.24 8.65 4.15
CA ALA A 151 4.35 7.97 3.50
C ALA A 151 4.27 8.20 1.99
N GLY A 152 5.28 8.82 1.42
CA GLY A 152 5.40 9.06 -0.02
C GLY A 152 6.15 7.94 -0.74
N ALA A 153 5.88 7.77 -2.03
CA ALA A 153 6.54 6.78 -2.91
C ALA A 153 8.08 6.96 -2.99
N GLY A 154 8.61 8.14 -2.65
CA GLY A 154 10.04 8.44 -2.56
C GLY A 154 10.73 7.96 -1.28
N GLY A 155 10.04 7.20 -0.40
CA GLY A 155 10.58 6.74 0.89
C GLY A 155 10.60 7.83 1.97
N GLN A 156 10.04 8.99 1.69
CA GLN A 156 9.86 10.06 2.67
C GLN A 156 8.63 9.76 3.50
N SER A 157 8.76 9.92 4.81
CA SER A 157 7.65 9.75 5.74
C SER A 157 7.56 10.96 6.65
N ARG A 158 6.32 11.35 7.00
CA ARG A 158 6.03 12.45 7.88
C ARG A 158 5.02 12.02 8.94
N VAL A 159 5.29 12.36 10.17
CA VAL A 159 4.36 12.19 11.29
C VAL A 159 3.81 13.56 11.65
N THR A 160 2.50 13.65 11.81
CA THR A 160 1.79 14.87 12.16
C THR A 160 0.96 14.64 13.41
N ILE A 161 0.99 15.58 14.32
CA ILE A 161 0.12 15.60 15.49
C ILE A 161 -0.68 16.90 15.41
N ASP A 162 -1.99 16.80 15.37
CA ASP A 162 -2.93 17.92 15.41
C ASP A 162 -3.67 17.91 16.75
N LEU A 163 -3.64 19.04 17.43
CA LEU A 163 -4.35 19.27 18.67
C LEU A 163 -5.34 20.43 18.48
N ASP A 164 -6.62 20.14 18.55
CA ASP A 164 -7.66 21.16 18.58
C ASP A 164 -7.78 21.71 20.02
N ILE A 165 -7.29 22.92 20.21
CA ILE A 165 -7.30 23.61 21.53
C ILE A 165 -8.68 24.19 21.80
N THR A 166 -9.30 24.77 20.77
CA THR A 166 -10.68 25.26 20.75
C THR A 166 -11.26 25.02 19.36
N ASP A 167 -12.55 25.27 19.14
CA ASP A 167 -13.21 25.14 17.83
C ASP A 167 -12.54 25.98 16.73
N SER A 168 -11.82 27.03 17.10
CA SER A 168 -11.15 27.96 16.18
C SER A 168 -9.63 27.96 16.28
N LEU A 169 -9.03 27.23 17.23
CA LEU A 169 -7.59 27.24 17.46
C LEU A 169 -7.02 25.82 17.41
N ARG A 170 -6.13 25.58 16.47
CA ARG A 170 -5.45 24.29 16.28
C ARG A 170 -3.93 24.45 16.39
N ALA A 171 -3.28 23.56 17.13
CA ALA A 171 -1.83 23.40 17.11
C ALA A 171 -1.47 22.17 16.27
N ARG A 172 -0.47 22.32 15.40
CA ARG A 172 0.05 21.21 14.57
C ARG A 172 1.54 21.09 14.75
N GLY A 173 2.00 19.89 15.06
CA GLY A 173 3.40 19.50 15.00
C GLY A 173 3.61 18.48 13.89
N ALA A 174 4.69 18.60 13.12
CA ALA A 174 5.06 17.63 12.11
C ALA A 174 6.57 17.37 12.11
N THR A 175 6.97 16.13 11.88
CA THR A 175 8.37 15.75 11.70
C THR A 175 8.50 14.74 10.58
N GLY A 176 9.46 14.95 9.70
CA GLY A 176 9.75 14.10 8.55
C GLY A 176 11.06 13.32 8.70
N THR A 177 11.21 12.25 7.92
CA THR A 177 12.47 11.48 7.81
C THR A 177 13.57 12.24 7.10
N ASP A 178 13.23 13.31 6.39
CA ASP A 178 14.13 14.29 5.77
C ASP A 178 14.81 15.23 6.79
N GLY A 179 14.42 15.14 8.08
CA GLY A 179 14.91 15.99 9.15
C GLY A 179 14.12 17.29 9.32
N ASP A 180 13.15 17.55 8.45
CA ASP A 180 12.27 18.70 8.57
C ASP A 180 11.28 18.49 9.71
N SER A 181 11.26 19.48 10.62
CA SER A 181 10.30 19.52 11.72
C SER A 181 9.65 20.89 11.76
N SER A 182 8.35 20.91 11.95
CA SER A 182 7.58 22.15 12.04
C SER A 182 6.58 22.10 13.19
N VAL A 183 6.38 23.27 13.80
CA VAL A 183 5.31 23.48 14.78
C VAL A 183 4.59 24.76 14.38
N GLY A 184 3.28 24.72 14.31
CA GLY A 184 2.44 25.85 13.96
C GLY A 184 1.19 25.93 14.81
N ILE A 185 0.67 27.14 14.97
CA ILE A 185 -0.64 27.40 15.55
C ILE A 185 -1.49 28.02 14.45
N PHE A 186 -2.65 27.46 14.21
CA PHE A 186 -3.59 27.89 13.18
C PHE A 186 -4.85 28.40 13.86
N TYR A 187 -5.30 29.55 13.43
CA TYR A 187 -6.56 30.14 13.85
C TYR A 187 -7.50 30.20 12.66
N GLU A 188 -8.64 29.54 12.77
CA GLU A 188 -9.69 29.51 11.76
C GLU A 188 -10.93 30.23 12.31
N GLN A 189 -11.42 31.20 11.57
CA GLN A 189 -12.61 31.95 11.95
C GLN A 189 -13.65 31.75 10.84
N ASP A 190 -14.72 31.04 11.18
CA ASP A 190 -15.89 30.94 10.32
C ASP A 190 -16.62 32.30 10.26
N TYR A 191 -16.90 32.76 9.06
CA TYR A 191 -17.72 33.94 8.78
C TYR A 191 -19.11 33.50 8.35
#